data_d07a80c422a3318476a91e6cb041290d
#
_entry.id   d07a80c422a3318476a91e6cb041290d
#
_cell.length_a   1.000
_cell.length_b   1.000
_cell.length_c   1.000
_cell.angle_alpha   90.00
_cell.angle_beta   90.00
_cell.angle_gamma   90.00
#
_symmetry.space_group_name_H-M   'P 1'
#
loop_
_entity.id
_entity.type
_entity.pdbx_description
1 polymer ?
#
loop_
_entity_poly.entity_id
_entity_poly.type
_entity_poly.pdbx_seq_one_letter_code
_entity_poly.pdbx_strand_id
1 'polypeptide(L)'
;MLYMMEWSLKADGFDKAHNRFLEGAAPMPEGSTLLGRWHAPGSVNGWLLAETDKPETVYVHAAEWGDVVDWKTTPVFTDEQAGASSVEGRGRR
;
A
#
# COMPACT_ATOMS: atom_id res chain seq x y z
N MET A 1 7.31 7.78 -7.09
CA MET A 1 6.13 7.01 -7.56
C MET A 1 5.24 6.68 -6.37
N LEU A 2 3.96 6.87 -6.52
CA LEU A 2 2.98 6.60 -5.47
C LEU A 2 2.34 5.24 -5.67
N TYR A 3 2.14 4.53 -4.57
CA TYR A 3 1.46 3.23 -4.56
C TYR A 3 0.38 3.22 -3.48
N MET A 4 -0.83 2.85 -3.87
CA MET A 4 -1.90 2.57 -2.93
C MET A 4 -1.91 1.07 -2.66
N MET A 5 -1.74 0.70 -1.40
CA MET A 5 -1.79 -0.69 -0.98
C MET A 5 -3.02 -0.91 -0.13
N GLU A 6 -3.85 -1.85 -0.53
CA GLU A 6 -5.05 -2.24 0.21
C GLU A 6 -4.83 -3.63 0.78
N TRP A 7 -5.17 -3.81 2.05
CA TRP A 7 -5.11 -5.15 2.63
C TRP A 7 -6.49 -5.64 3.06
N SER A 8 -6.64 -6.96 3.08
CA SER A 8 -7.72 -7.63 3.76
C SER A 8 -7.14 -8.81 4.54
N LEU A 9 -7.65 -9.02 5.75
CA LEU A 9 -7.17 -10.11 6.59
C LEU A 9 -7.53 -11.46 5.99
N LYS A 10 -6.57 -12.38 6.01
CA LYS A 10 -6.83 -13.77 5.70
C LYS A 10 -7.65 -14.41 6.82
N ALA A 11 -8.36 -15.49 6.50
CA ALA A 11 -9.02 -16.31 7.49
C ALA A 11 -7.99 -16.71 8.56
N ASP A 12 -8.40 -16.64 9.83
CA ASP A 12 -7.56 -16.96 10.99
C ASP A 12 -6.34 -16.04 11.20
N GLY A 13 -6.25 -14.93 10.46
CA GLY A 13 -5.13 -14.00 10.58
C GLY A 13 -5.31 -12.88 11.59
N PHE A 14 -6.50 -12.75 12.17
CA PHE A 14 -6.86 -11.59 12.99
C PHE A 14 -5.92 -11.38 14.17
N ASP A 15 -5.82 -12.36 15.06
CA ASP A 15 -5.01 -12.22 16.28
C ASP A 15 -3.53 -12.08 15.97
N LYS A 16 -3.03 -12.86 15.04
CA LYS A 16 -1.62 -12.82 14.64
C LYS A 16 -1.25 -11.45 14.06
N ALA A 17 -2.09 -10.90 13.19
CA ALA A 17 -1.86 -9.60 12.60
C ALA A 17 -1.93 -8.48 13.64
N HIS A 18 -2.95 -8.51 14.51
CA HIS A 18 -3.11 -7.51 15.55
C HIS A 18 -1.94 -7.54 16.55
N ASN A 19 -1.56 -8.72 17.01
CA ASN A 19 -0.43 -8.84 17.94
C ASN A 19 0.86 -8.32 17.34
N ARG A 20 1.14 -8.66 16.09
CA ARG A 20 2.34 -8.19 15.41
C ARG A 20 2.34 -6.67 15.25
N PHE A 21 1.20 -6.09 14.89
CA PHE A 21 1.07 -4.64 14.74
C PHE A 21 1.25 -3.92 16.08
N LEU A 22 0.65 -4.44 17.15
CA LEU A 22 0.77 -3.85 18.47
C LEU A 22 2.19 -3.94 19.02
N GLU A 23 2.93 -4.98 18.68
CA GLU A 23 4.31 -5.16 19.14
C GLU A 23 5.33 -4.30 18.40
N GLY A 24 5.19 -4.17 17.10
CA GLY A 24 6.22 -3.56 16.26
C GLY A 24 5.72 -2.56 15.24
N ALA A 25 4.43 -2.22 15.26
CA ALA A 25 3.81 -1.43 14.19
C ALA A 25 4.04 -2.12 12.83
N ALA A 26 3.98 -1.37 11.76
CA ALA A 26 4.24 -1.89 10.43
C ALA A 26 5.02 -0.85 9.63
N PRO A 27 6.31 -0.66 9.99
CA PRO A 27 7.13 0.34 9.31
C PRO A 27 7.37 -0.08 7.87
N MET A 28 7.46 0.91 6.98
CA MET A 28 7.81 0.66 5.59
C MET A 28 9.29 0.29 5.48
N PRO A 29 9.65 -0.54 4.50
CA PRO A 29 11.06 -0.84 4.24
C PRO A 29 11.86 0.42 3.90
N GLU A 30 13.15 0.38 4.17
CA GLU A 30 14.06 1.48 3.81
C GLU A 30 13.97 1.74 2.31
N GLY A 31 13.93 3.01 1.95
CA GLY A 31 13.78 3.44 0.55
C GLY A 31 12.34 3.75 0.17
N SER A 32 11.38 3.58 1.09
CA SER A 32 10.01 3.99 0.89
C SER A 32 9.52 4.81 2.08
N THR A 33 8.56 5.69 1.81
CA THR A 33 7.99 6.59 2.81
C THR A 33 6.49 6.32 2.91
N LEU A 34 6.02 6.10 4.14
CA LEU A 34 4.59 5.99 4.41
C LEU A 34 4.01 7.39 4.47
N LEU A 35 3.10 7.71 3.54
CA LEU A 35 2.41 9.01 3.52
C LEU A 35 1.13 8.99 4.36
N GLY A 36 0.54 7.83 4.54
CA GLY A 36 -0.65 7.66 5.36
C GLY A 36 -1.08 6.21 5.41
N ARG A 37 -1.79 5.86 6.48
CA ARG A 37 -2.38 4.54 6.65
C ARG A 37 -3.70 4.69 7.37
N TRP A 38 -4.72 4.01 6.87
CA TRP A 38 -6.07 4.06 7.42
C TRP A 38 -6.61 2.66 7.59
N HIS A 39 -7.37 2.44 8.65
CA HIS A 39 -7.91 1.13 9.02
C HIS A 39 -9.42 1.18 9.02
N ALA A 40 -10.07 0.21 8.40
CA ALA A 40 -11.47 -0.05 8.67
C ALA A 40 -11.60 -0.57 10.12
N PRO A 41 -12.75 -0.45 10.75
CA PRO A 41 -12.94 -0.97 12.10
C PRO A 41 -12.51 -2.43 12.22
N GLY A 42 -11.71 -2.72 13.24
CA GLY A 42 -11.13 -4.05 13.45
C GLY A 42 -9.92 -4.35 12.57
N SER A 43 -9.52 -3.39 11.74
CA SER A 43 -8.40 -3.54 10.79
C SER A 43 -8.54 -4.74 9.86
N VAL A 44 -9.78 -5.19 9.62
CA VAL A 44 -10.05 -6.30 8.69
C VAL A 44 -9.71 -5.91 7.25
N ASN A 45 -9.81 -4.62 6.96
CA ASN A 45 -9.36 -4.00 5.72
C ASN A 45 -8.61 -2.73 6.07
N GLY A 46 -7.75 -2.29 5.18
CA GLY A 46 -7.13 -0.99 5.32
C GLY A 46 -6.41 -0.57 4.05
N TRP A 47 -5.87 0.63 4.11
CA TRP A 47 -5.23 1.27 2.97
C TRP A 47 -3.98 1.98 3.46
N LEU A 48 -2.94 1.96 2.65
CA LEU A 48 -1.79 2.83 2.88
C LEU A 48 -1.37 3.47 1.57
N LEU A 49 -0.75 4.62 1.68
CA LEU A 49 -0.15 5.33 0.55
C LEU A 49 1.33 5.41 0.80
N ALA A 50 2.11 4.87 -0.13
CA ALA A 50 3.57 4.86 -0.05
C ALA A 50 4.18 5.61 -1.23
N GLU A 51 5.25 6.34 -0.94
CA GLU A 51 6.09 7.01 -1.94
C GLU A 51 7.42 6.29 -2.01
N THR A 52 7.88 5.93 -3.21
CA THR A 52 9.19 5.32 -3.38
C THR A 52 9.70 5.45 -4.82
N ASP A 53 11.03 5.55 -4.95
CA ASP A 53 11.73 5.41 -6.23
C ASP A 53 12.19 3.96 -6.45
N LYS A 54 11.95 3.09 -5.47
CA LYS A 54 12.32 1.67 -5.52
C LYS A 54 11.06 0.82 -5.43
N PRO A 55 10.42 0.48 -6.57
CA PRO A 55 9.17 -0.29 -6.58
C PRO A 55 9.22 -1.58 -5.78
N GLU A 56 10.39 -2.23 -5.72
CA GLU A 56 10.58 -3.46 -4.96
C GLU A 56 10.30 -3.31 -3.46
N THR A 57 10.36 -2.10 -2.90
CA THR A 57 10.06 -1.89 -1.48
C THR A 57 8.59 -2.19 -1.16
N VAL A 58 7.67 -1.93 -2.10
CA VAL A 58 6.26 -2.27 -1.87
C VAL A 58 6.04 -3.77 -1.93
N TYR A 59 6.81 -4.49 -2.76
CA TYR A 59 6.80 -5.95 -2.77
C TYR A 59 7.32 -6.51 -1.43
N VAL A 60 8.42 -5.94 -0.92
CA VAL A 60 8.97 -6.36 0.38
C VAL A 60 7.93 -6.18 1.49
N HIS A 61 7.28 -5.02 1.54
CA HIS A 61 6.26 -4.77 2.56
C HIS A 61 5.08 -5.77 2.43
N ALA A 62 4.64 -6.03 1.22
CA ALA A 62 3.59 -7.01 0.98
C ALA A 62 4.01 -8.42 1.46
N ALA A 63 5.24 -8.80 1.19
CA ALA A 63 5.77 -10.10 1.61
C ALA A 63 5.90 -10.21 3.13
N GLU A 64 6.27 -9.13 3.82
CA GLU A 64 6.38 -9.13 5.29
C GLU A 64 5.06 -9.48 5.96
N TRP A 65 3.94 -9.10 5.37
CA TRP A 65 2.60 -9.29 5.94
C TRP A 65 1.76 -10.31 5.17
N GLY A 66 2.33 -10.92 4.14
CA GLY A 66 1.60 -11.81 3.23
C GLY A 66 1.09 -13.10 3.87
N ASP A 67 1.59 -13.44 5.05
CA ASP A 67 1.09 -14.60 5.81
C ASP A 67 -0.24 -14.33 6.51
N VAL A 68 -0.58 -13.07 6.76
CA VAL A 68 -1.81 -12.69 7.50
C VAL A 68 -2.79 -11.84 6.70
N VAL A 69 -2.35 -11.20 5.62
CA VAL A 69 -3.21 -10.35 4.79
C VAL A 69 -3.06 -10.68 3.31
N ASP A 70 -4.12 -10.42 2.56
CA ASP A 70 -4.07 -10.35 1.11
C ASP A 70 -3.92 -8.89 0.70
N TRP A 71 -3.10 -8.64 -0.30
CA TRP A 71 -2.79 -7.29 -0.77
C TRP A 71 -3.31 -7.05 -2.18
N LYS A 72 -3.77 -5.81 -2.39
CA LYS A 72 -3.97 -5.25 -3.73
C LYS A 72 -3.14 -3.97 -3.79
N THR A 73 -2.12 -3.95 -4.64
CA THR A 73 -1.21 -2.81 -4.78
C THR A 73 -1.40 -2.18 -6.14
N THR A 74 -1.64 -0.86 -6.15
CA THR A 74 -1.96 -0.12 -7.36
C THR A 74 -1.06 1.11 -7.44
N PRO A 75 -0.29 1.29 -8.53
CA PRO A 75 0.38 2.57 -8.77
C PRO A 75 -0.69 3.62 -8.99
N VAL A 76 -0.52 4.78 -8.38
CA VAL A 76 -1.49 5.86 -8.46
C VAL A 76 -0.79 7.14 -8.88
N PHE A 77 -1.57 8.06 -9.44
CA PHE A 77 -1.07 9.32 -9.97
C PHE A 77 -1.84 10.48 -9.34
N THR A 78 -1.16 11.61 -9.18
CA THR A 78 -1.80 12.83 -8.73
C THR A 78 -2.68 13.40 -9.84
N ASP A 79 -3.55 14.34 -9.49
CA ASP A 79 -4.36 15.07 -10.48
C ASP A 79 -3.49 15.72 -11.53
N GLU A 80 -2.36 16.30 -11.12
CA GLU A 80 -1.43 16.96 -12.02
C GLU A 80 -0.83 15.96 -13.03
N GLN A 81 -0.37 14.82 -12.55
CA GLN A 81 0.19 13.77 -13.40
C GLN A 81 -0.87 13.19 -14.35
N ALA A 82 -2.06 12.93 -13.83
CA ALA A 82 -3.16 12.40 -14.62
C ALA A 82 -3.59 13.39 -15.71
N GLY A 83 -3.68 14.67 -15.35
CA GLY A 83 -4.04 15.72 -16.30
C GLY A 83 -3.04 15.84 -17.45
N ALA A 84 -1.76 15.93 -17.14
CA ALA A 84 -0.71 16.02 -18.14
C ALA A 84 -0.68 14.78 -19.05
N SER A 85 -0.81 13.60 -18.46
CA SER A 85 -0.85 12.33 -19.21
C SER A 85 -2.07 12.23 -20.11
N SER A 86 -3.22 12.73 -19.65
CA SER A 86 -4.46 12.74 -20.44
C SER A 86 -4.32 13.65 -21.65
N VAL A 87 -3.71 14.82 -21.50
CA VAL A 87 -3.47 15.74 -22.63
C VAL A 87 -2.55 15.05 -23.65
N GLU A 88 -1.45 14.47 -23.19
CA GLU A 88 -0.54 13.77 -24.09
C GLU A 88 -1.23 12.59 -24.82
N GLY A 89 -1.95 11.76 -24.06
CA GLY A 89 -2.64 10.62 -24.63
C GLY A 89 -3.68 10.98 -25.67
N ARG A 90 -4.46 12.04 -25.42
CA ARG A 90 -5.45 12.54 -26.37
C ARG A 90 -4.80 13.10 -27.62
N GLY A 91 -3.63 13.73 -27.50
CA GLY A 91 -2.88 14.24 -28.64
C GLY A 91 -2.26 13.17 -29.53
N ARG A 92 -2.14 11.93 -29.01
CA ARG A 92 -1.57 10.79 -29.75
C ARG A 92 -2.61 9.96 -30.51
N ARG A 93 -3.88 10.18 -30.32
CA ARG A 93 -4.95 9.41 -30.98
C ARG A 93 -5.53 10.09 -32.22
#